data_1ba8e9ebabec40708098ee5754663ade
#
_entry.id   1ba8e9ebabec40708098ee5754663ade
#
_cell.length_a   1.000
_cell.length_b   1.000
_cell.length_c   1.000
_cell.angle_alpha   90.00
_cell.angle_beta   90.00
_cell.angle_gamma   90.00
#
_symmetry.space_group_name_H-M   'P 1'
#
loop_
_entity.id
_entity.type
_entity.pdbx_description
1 polymer ?
#
loop_
_entity_poly.entity_id
_entity_poly.type
_entity_poly.pdbx_seq_one_letter_code
_entity_poly.pdbx_strand_id
1 'polypeptide(L)'
;MKYRNNILAAIDIGTTKIVTIIGYINENGRLDVIGMAKSPSKGVRRGLVLNIDEAVGAIRTTVDEVQKQVGFQIKQAFVGIAGQHIKSIRNRGYINRDSYDTEITLADTERLLADLSLIHI
;
A
#
# COMPACT_ATOMS: atom_id res chain seq x y z
N MET A 1 1.30 -26.24 1.36
CA MET A 1 0.43 -25.06 1.16
C MET A 1 0.52 -24.61 -0.29
N LYS A 2 -0.55 -24.77 -1.00
CA LYS A 2 -0.67 -24.54 -2.45
C LYS A 2 -0.53 -23.08 -2.91
N TYR A 3 -0.46 -22.10 -1.98
CA TYR A 3 -0.66 -20.67 -2.29
C TYR A 3 0.51 -19.76 -1.91
N ARG A 4 1.65 -20.27 -1.47
CA ARG A 4 2.69 -19.49 -0.78
C ARG A 4 3.30 -18.32 -1.57
N ASN A 5 3.31 -18.37 -2.89
CA ASN A 5 3.98 -17.34 -3.71
C ASN A 5 3.04 -16.35 -4.41
N ASN A 6 1.72 -16.57 -4.34
CA ASN A 6 0.75 -15.77 -5.08
C ASN A 6 -0.33 -15.14 -4.18
N ILE A 7 -0.07 -15.07 -2.87
CA ILE A 7 -1.01 -14.47 -1.91
C ILE A 7 -0.75 -12.98 -1.84
N LEU A 8 -1.82 -12.22 -1.95
CA LEU A 8 -1.84 -10.77 -1.79
C LEU A 8 -2.78 -10.42 -0.64
N ALA A 9 -2.31 -9.60 0.29
CA ALA A 9 -3.14 -9.00 1.31
C ALA A 9 -3.22 -7.48 1.09
N ALA A 10 -4.39 -6.91 1.30
CA ALA A 10 -4.61 -5.49 1.22
C ALA A 10 -5.46 -5.02 2.41
N ILE A 11 -5.10 -3.85 2.95
CA ILE A 11 -5.83 -3.19 4.03
C ILE A 11 -6.20 -1.80 3.55
N ASP A 12 -7.49 -1.50 3.51
CA ASP A 12 -8.00 -0.16 3.21
C ASP A 12 -8.43 0.53 4.52
N ILE A 13 -7.72 1.61 4.84
CA ILE A 13 -7.99 2.41 6.05
C ILE A 13 -8.85 3.61 5.65
N GLY A 14 -10.16 3.41 5.73
CA GLY A 14 -11.15 4.43 5.40
C GLY A 14 -11.61 5.23 6.61
N THR A 15 -12.39 6.27 6.38
CA THR A 15 -12.98 7.12 7.43
C THR A 15 -14.17 6.48 8.12
N THR A 16 -14.89 5.59 7.42
CA THR A 16 -16.09 4.92 7.95
C THR A 16 -15.83 3.46 8.30
N LYS A 17 -14.96 2.81 7.55
CA LYS A 17 -14.63 1.39 7.72
C LYS A 17 -13.18 1.10 7.39
N ILE A 18 -12.65 0.07 8.01
CA ILE A 18 -11.39 -0.58 7.67
C ILE A 18 -11.74 -1.93 7.08
N VAL A 19 -11.13 -2.26 5.95
CA VAL A 19 -11.34 -3.53 5.24
C VAL A 19 -10.01 -4.22 5.03
N THR A 20 -9.93 -5.49 5.38
CA THR A 20 -8.79 -6.34 5.06
C THR A 20 -9.26 -7.44 4.09
N ILE A 21 -8.54 -7.60 2.99
CA ILE A 21 -8.83 -8.58 1.96
C ILE A 21 -7.59 -9.43 1.72
N ILE A 22 -7.79 -10.74 1.58
CA ILE A 22 -6.76 -11.67 1.11
C ILE A 22 -7.24 -12.29 -0.19
N GLY A 23 -6.39 -12.26 -1.18
CA GLY A 23 -6.60 -12.92 -2.45
C GLY A 23 -5.37 -13.70 -2.89
N TYR A 24 -5.54 -14.51 -3.91
CA TYR A 24 -4.43 -15.15 -4.59
C TYR A 24 -4.58 -15.05 -6.11
N ILE A 25 -3.46 -14.98 -6.79
CA ILE A 25 -3.44 -15.00 -8.25
C ILE A 25 -3.48 -16.46 -8.70
N ASN A 26 -4.57 -16.85 -9.38
CA ASN A 26 -4.75 -18.20 -9.90
C ASN A 26 -3.90 -18.46 -11.16
N GLU A 27 -3.95 -19.69 -11.66
CA GLU A 27 -3.18 -20.15 -12.83
C GLU A 27 -3.52 -19.36 -14.12
N ASN A 28 -4.70 -18.74 -14.17
CA ASN A 28 -5.15 -17.90 -15.28
C ASN A 28 -4.80 -16.41 -15.12
N GLY A 29 -4.01 -16.06 -14.11
CA GLY A 29 -3.64 -14.68 -13.80
C GLY A 29 -4.77 -13.83 -13.20
N ARG A 30 -5.85 -14.44 -12.72
CA ARG A 30 -6.95 -13.75 -12.04
C ARG A 30 -6.76 -13.74 -10.54
N LEU A 31 -7.17 -12.66 -9.93
CA LEU A 31 -7.21 -12.53 -8.48
C LEU A 31 -8.51 -13.11 -7.93
N ASP A 32 -8.39 -14.15 -7.12
CA ASP A 32 -9.50 -14.75 -6.39
C ASP A 32 -9.43 -14.32 -4.92
N VAL A 33 -10.52 -13.75 -4.40
CA VAL A 33 -10.62 -13.35 -2.99
C VAL A 33 -10.93 -14.58 -2.15
N ILE A 34 -10.07 -14.86 -1.17
CA ILE A 34 -10.17 -16.03 -0.28
C ILE A 34 -10.54 -15.67 1.15
N GLY A 35 -10.47 -14.39 1.52
CA GLY A 35 -10.88 -13.90 2.82
C GLY A 35 -11.12 -12.39 2.79
N MET A 36 -12.09 -11.94 3.57
CA MET A 36 -12.39 -10.53 3.76
C MET A 36 -12.97 -10.29 5.15
N ALA A 37 -12.52 -9.23 5.80
CA ALA A 37 -13.08 -8.74 7.05
C ALA A 37 -13.19 -7.22 7.01
N LYS A 38 -14.19 -6.69 7.71
CA LYS A 38 -14.41 -5.26 7.85
C LYS A 38 -14.73 -4.90 9.30
N SER A 39 -14.30 -3.74 9.71
CA SER A 39 -14.60 -3.15 11.02
C SER A 39 -14.96 -1.68 10.85
N PRO A 40 -15.85 -1.13 11.70
CA PRO A 40 -16.03 0.32 11.76
C PRO A 40 -14.68 1.00 12.01
N SER A 41 -14.41 2.08 11.29
CA SER A 41 -13.21 2.89 11.49
C SER A 41 -13.38 3.70 12.77
N LYS A 42 -12.55 3.40 13.75
CA LYS A 42 -12.44 4.18 14.99
C LYS A 42 -11.14 4.95 14.99
N GLY A 43 -11.14 6.13 15.57
CA GLY A 43 -9.94 6.96 15.65
C GLY A 43 -9.56 7.68 14.36
N VAL A 44 -10.36 7.55 13.29
CA VAL A 44 -10.14 8.24 12.01
C VAL A 44 -11.35 9.13 11.71
N ARG A 45 -11.13 10.43 11.52
CA ARG A 45 -12.18 11.38 11.13
C ARG A 45 -11.69 12.25 9.98
N ARG A 46 -12.53 12.40 8.97
CA ARG A 46 -12.26 13.24 7.79
C ARG A 46 -10.86 12.97 7.19
N GLY A 47 -10.46 11.69 7.16
CA GLY A 47 -9.15 11.28 6.68
C GLY A 47 -7.97 11.64 7.60
N LEU A 48 -8.21 12.01 8.85
CA LEU A 48 -7.18 12.22 9.87
C LEU A 48 -7.25 11.14 10.94
N VAL A 49 -6.10 10.58 11.28
CA VAL A 49 -5.98 9.67 12.43
C VAL A 49 -5.88 10.51 13.69
N LEU A 50 -6.99 10.57 14.44
CA LEU A 50 -7.09 11.34 15.69
C LEU A 50 -6.69 10.49 16.89
N ASN A 51 -6.90 9.18 16.83
CA ASN A 51 -6.54 8.25 17.88
C ASN A 51 -5.87 7.01 17.26
N ILE A 52 -4.57 6.91 17.45
CA ILE A 52 -3.76 5.82 16.89
C ILE A 52 -4.14 4.47 17.49
N ASP A 53 -4.37 4.39 18.81
CA ASP A 53 -4.67 3.14 19.49
C ASP A 53 -6.01 2.56 19.02
N GLU A 54 -7.02 3.40 18.85
CA GLU A 54 -8.30 2.97 18.29
C GLU A 54 -8.19 2.50 16.85
N ALA A 55 -7.42 3.21 16.02
CA ALA A 55 -7.18 2.82 14.64
C ALA A 55 -6.43 1.48 14.56
N VAL A 56 -5.38 1.31 15.36
CA VAL A 56 -4.62 0.06 15.46
C VAL A 56 -5.53 -1.09 15.92
N GLY A 57 -6.39 -0.86 16.91
CA GLY A 57 -7.35 -1.86 17.39
C GLY A 57 -8.31 -2.31 16.28
N ALA A 58 -8.85 -1.37 15.51
CA ALA A 58 -9.75 -1.67 14.40
C ALA A 58 -9.04 -2.43 13.26
N ILE A 59 -7.81 -2.05 12.91
CA ILE A 59 -6.99 -2.77 11.93
C ILE A 59 -6.72 -4.20 12.41
N ARG A 60 -6.28 -4.36 13.66
CA ARG A 60 -6.01 -5.67 14.26
C ARG A 60 -7.23 -6.59 14.21
N THR A 61 -8.40 -6.07 14.53
CA THR A 61 -9.66 -6.83 14.46
C THR A 61 -9.90 -7.42 13.09
N THR A 62 -9.73 -6.64 12.01
CA THR A 62 -9.93 -7.13 10.64
C THR A 62 -8.85 -8.12 10.20
N VAL A 63 -7.60 -7.88 10.60
CA VAL A 63 -6.49 -8.79 10.28
C VAL A 63 -6.67 -10.13 10.98
N ASP A 64 -6.98 -10.14 12.27
CA ASP A 64 -7.19 -11.38 13.05
C ASP A 64 -8.37 -12.18 12.51
N GLU A 65 -9.46 -11.50 12.14
CA GLU A 65 -10.63 -12.15 11.58
C GLU A 65 -10.34 -12.81 10.24
N VAL A 66 -9.68 -12.10 9.33
CA VAL A 66 -9.34 -12.65 8.03
C VAL A 66 -8.32 -13.77 8.11
N GLN A 67 -7.36 -13.69 9.04
CA GLN A 67 -6.39 -14.77 9.28
C GLN A 67 -7.08 -16.06 9.77
N LYS A 68 -8.12 -15.93 10.60
CA LYS A 68 -8.95 -17.06 11.01
C LYS A 68 -9.70 -17.69 9.83
N GLN A 69 -10.22 -16.87 8.91
CA GLN A 69 -10.92 -17.36 7.72
C GLN A 69 -10.00 -18.17 6.80
N VAL A 70 -8.76 -17.73 6.60
CA VAL A 70 -7.83 -18.36 5.66
C VAL A 70 -6.90 -19.39 6.29
N GLY A 71 -6.74 -19.40 7.61
CA GLY A 71 -5.94 -20.36 8.36
C GLY A 71 -4.44 -20.12 8.34
N PHE A 72 -3.96 -18.92 7.96
CA PHE A 72 -2.54 -18.54 7.99
C PHE A 72 -2.35 -17.07 8.38
N GLN A 73 -1.14 -16.72 8.77
CA GLN A 73 -0.78 -15.35 9.16
C GLN A 73 -0.37 -14.49 7.96
N ILE A 74 -0.82 -13.23 7.98
CA ILE A 74 -0.40 -12.19 7.05
C ILE A 74 0.96 -11.65 7.51
N LYS A 75 1.95 -11.67 6.62
CA LYS A 75 3.29 -11.12 6.90
C LYS A 75 3.52 -9.77 6.21
N GLN A 76 2.85 -9.54 5.11
CA GLN A 76 2.96 -8.33 4.30
C GLN A 76 1.58 -7.97 3.75
N ALA A 77 1.29 -6.69 3.65
CA ALA A 77 0.05 -6.19 3.07
C ALA A 77 0.30 -4.89 2.31
N PHE A 78 -0.45 -4.69 1.25
CA PHE A 78 -0.61 -3.37 0.65
C PHE A 78 -1.58 -2.56 1.51
N VAL A 79 -1.25 -1.31 1.78
CA VAL A 79 -2.09 -0.44 2.62
C VAL A 79 -2.55 0.75 1.80
N GLY A 80 -3.86 0.90 1.68
CA GLY A 80 -4.51 2.08 1.14
C GLY A 80 -4.93 3.01 2.28
N ILE A 81 -4.58 4.27 2.18
CA ILE A 81 -5.03 5.32 3.11
C ILE A 81 -5.36 6.57 2.33
N ALA A 82 -6.51 7.17 2.62
CA ALA A 82 -6.88 8.47 2.11
C ALA A 82 -6.99 9.47 3.26
N GLY A 83 -6.34 10.62 3.14
CA GLY A 83 -6.36 11.60 4.21
C GLY A 83 -5.97 13.00 3.76
N GLN A 84 -6.38 13.99 4.53
CA GLN A 84 -6.05 15.40 4.27
C GLN A 84 -4.56 15.73 4.39
N HIS A 85 -3.80 14.88 5.08
CA HIS A 85 -2.35 15.00 5.21
C HIS A 85 -1.59 14.43 4.00
N ILE A 86 -2.26 13.69 3.10
CA ILE A 86 -1.67 13.21 1.85
C ILE A 86 -1.68 14.36 0.87
N LYS A 87 -0.50 14.83 0.50
CA LYS A 87 -0.30 15.91 -0.46
C LYS A 87 0.38 15.38 -1.71
N SER A 88 -0.10 15.79 -2.87
CA SER A 88 0.59 15.57 -4.13
C SER A 88 1.36 16.83 -4.49
N ILE A 89 2.67 16.69 -4.70
CA ILE A 89 3.56 17.78 -5.09
C ILE A 89 4.15 17.42 -6.45
N ARG A 90 4.08 18.38 -7.38
CA ARG A 90 4.76 18.26 -8.67
C ARG A 90 6.08 19.00 -8.62
N ASN A 91 7.16 18.29 -8.86
CA ASN A 91 8.48 18.88 -9.00
C ASN A 91 9.02 18.61 -10.40
N ARG A 92 9.85 19.52 -10.86
CA ARG A 92 10.59 19.39 -12.10
C ARG A 92 12.05 19.28 -11.77
N GLY A 93 12.66 18.17 -12.15
CA GLY A 93 14.08 17.95 -12.06
C GLY A 93 14.72 17.87 -13.44
N TYR A 94 16.02 18.06 -13.51
CA TYR A 94 16.83 17.85 -14.69
C TYR A 94 18.21 17.34 -14.31
N ILE A 95 18.80 16.56 -15.20
CA ILE A 95 20.20 16.14 -15.11
C ILE A 95 20.91 16.53 -16.39
N ASN A 96 22.19 16.90 -16.26
CA ASN A 96 23.05 17.08 -17.43
C ASN A 96 23.66 15.73 -17.81
N ARG A 97 23.68 15.45 -19.12
CA ARG A 97 24.30 14.25 -19.68
C ARG A 97 25.58 14.66 -20.42
N ASP A 98 26.57 13.80 -20.33
CA ASP A 98 27.87 14.05 -20.97
C ASP A 98 27.82 13.88 -22.49
N SER A 99 26.80 13.19 -23.01
CA SER A 99 26.59 12.96 -24.44
C SER A 99 25.12 13.19 -24.80
N TYR A 100 24.90 13.97 -25.86
CA TYR A 100 23.57 14.24 -26.40
C TYR A 100 23.10 13.21 -27.43
N ASP A 101 24.03 12.43 -27.99
CA ASP A 101 23.78 11.48 -29.09
C ASP A 101 23.46 10.08 -28.65
N THR A 102 23.41 9.82 -27.34
CA THR A 102 23.09 8.50 -26.76
C THR A 102 21.66 8.44 -26.25
N GLU A 103 21.07 7.25 -26.31
CA GLU A 103 19.75 7.03 -25.72
C GLU A 103 19.76 7.25 -24.20
N ILE A 104 18.59 7.61 -23.65
CA ILE A 104 18.40 7.71 -22.21
C ILE A 104 18.49 6.32 -21.60
N THR A 105 19.36 6.18 -20.61
CA THR A 105 19.58 4.91 -19.91
C THR A 105 18.82 4.83 -18.59
N LEU A 106 18.70 3.62 -18.06
CA LEU A 106 18.15 3.41 -16.70
C LEU A 106 18.94 4.20 -15.64
N ALA A 107 20.27 4.25 -15.77
CA ALA A 107 21.13 5.01 -14.86
C ALA A 107 20.81 6.52 -14.90
N ASP A 108 20.47 7.10 -16.04
CA ASP A 108 20.05 8.49 -16.14
C ASP A 108 18.73 8.73 -15.38
N THR A 109 17.81 7.78 -15.48
CA THR A 109 16.52 7.85 -14.78
C THR A 109 16.72 7.75 -13.26
N GLU A 110 17.58 6.85 -12.79
CA GLU A 110 17.90 6.69 -11.38
C GLU A 110 18.57 7.93 -10.80
N ARG A 111 19.50 8.57 -11.54
CA ARG A 111 20.11 9.83 -11.14
C ARG A 111 19.10 10.95 -11.01
N LEU A 112 18.16 11.06 -11.96
CA LEU A 112 17.09 12.06 -11.90
C LEU A 112 16.16 11.83 -10.72
N LEU A 113 15.78 10.58 -10.45
CA LEU A 113 14.94 10.23 -9.29
C LEU A 113 15.64 10.53 -7.97
N ALA A 114 16.94 10.24 -7.87
CA ALA A 114 17.73 10.55 -6.69
C ALA A 114 17.81 12.07 -6.43
N ASP A 115 18.02 12.87 -7.47
CA ASP A 115 18.03 14.32 -7.39
C ASP A 115 16.68 14.88 -6.92
N LEU A 116 15.57 14.38 -7.49
CA LEU A 116 14.22 14.75 -7.08
C LEU A 116 13.90 14.33 -5.64
N SER A 117 14.40 13.20 -5.17
CA SER A 117 14.15 12.72 -3.79
C SER A 117 14.88 13.54 -2.75
N LEU A 118 16.06 14.07 -3.05
CA LEU A 118 16.84 14.93 -2.13
C LEU A 118 16.17 16.29 -1.88
N ILE A 119 15.32 16.75 -2.80
CA ILE A 119 14.60 18.02 -2.67
C ILE A 119 13.47 17.92 -1.62
N HIS A 120 13.07 16.71 -1.24
CA HIS A 120 11.88 16.45 -0.41
C HIS A 120 12.17 15.99 1.02
N ILE A 121 13.42 15.94 1.39
CA ILE A 121 13.82 15.58 2.74
C ILE A 121 13.86 16.84 3.67
#